data_b7f6f338dd03b783af6db300fb6b7418
#
_entry.id   b7f6f338dd03b783af6db300fb6b7418
#
_cell.length_a   1.000
_cell.length_b   1.000
_cell.length_c   1.000
_cell.angle_alpha   90.00
_cell.angle_beta   90.00
_cell.angle_gamma   90.00
#
_symmetry.space_group_name_H-M   'P 1'
#
loop_
_entity.id
_entity.type
_entity.pdbx_description
1 polymer ?
#
loop_
_entity_poly.entity_id
_entity_poly.type
_entity_poly.pdbx_seq_one_letter_code
_entity_poly.pdbx_strand_id
1 'polypeptide(L)'
;VDPDLGLVYFSTGNPAPMFGGEIRAGDNLFTASVLALDIETGERRWHYQVVRHDVWDADIATPLLLYDHDTGAGAPRKALAAMRADGVLFLFDRETGEPLTPIEERDVPQDAYQRTATTQPFPVGVESILPDCSYWRDRVPPPFELNCSGFTPPMVNEHTIVAPGVPIPRVRVTPMSFSPDTGYIYAQGRAVVGRARRFQDPFHWRLD
;
A
#
# COMPACT_ATOMS: atom_id res chain seq x y z
N VAL A 1 -3.06 18.93 6.15
CA VAL A 1 -2.75 20.30 5.66
C VAL A 1 -1.49 20.79 6.34
N ASP A 2 -0.59 21.36 5.58
CA ASP A 2 0.62 22.07 6.06
C ASP A 2 0.52 23.55 5.62
N PRO A 3 0.10 24.43 6.51
CA PRO A 3 -0.05 25.85 6.16
C PRO A 3 1.28 26.55 5.89
N ASP A 4 2.39 26.07 6.47
CA ASP A 4 3.72 26.67 6.24
C ASP A 4 4.23 26.41 4.83
N LEU A 5 3.89 25.24 4.26
CA LEU A 5 4.22 24.88 2.88
C LEU A 5 3.12 25.26 1.88
N GLY A 6 1.94 25.65 2.36
CA GLY A 6 0.78 25.91 1.51
C GLY A 6 0.28 24.64 0.82
N LEU A 7 0.40 23.45 1.45
CA LEU A 7 0.10 22.17 0.84
C LEU A 7 -1.00 21.42 1.59
N VAL A 8 -1.87 20.75 0.84
CA VAL A 8 -2.80 19.75 1.34
C VAL A 8 -2.41 18.38 0.79
N TYR A 9 -2.44 17.37 1.67
CA TYR A 9 -2.08 15.99 1.32
C TYR A 9 -3.25 15.06 1.52
N PHE A 10 -3.41 14.13 0.59
CA PHE A 10 -4.38 13.04 0.71
C PHE A 10 -3.91 11.80 -0.05
N SER A 11 -4.46 10.66 0.34
CA SER A 11 -4.29 9.41 -0.38
C SER A 11 -5.47 9.15 -1.30
N THR A 12 -5.21 8.42 -2.38
CA THR A 12 -6.26 7.91 -3.27
C THR A 12 -6.43 6.42 -3.09
N GLY A 13 -7.66 5.95 -3.29
CA GLY A 13 -8.03 4.54 -3.20
C GLY A 13 -7.61 3.71 -4.41
N ASN A 14 -8.04 2.46 -4.40
CA ASN A 14 -7.86 1.50 -5.48
C ASN A 14 -8.63 1.91 -6.76
N PRO A 15 -8.23 1.38 -7.93
CA PRO A 15 -8.97 1.62 -9.18
C PRO A 15 -10.28 0.83 -9.23
N ALA A 16 -11.20 1.25 -10.10
CA ALA A 16 -12.46 0.55 -10.37
C ALA A 16 -12.49 0.00 -11.80
N PRO A 17 -13.00 -1.22 -12.03
CA PRO A 17 -13.30 -2.25 -11.04
C PRO A 17 -12.04 -2.75 -10.34
N MET A 18 -12.13 -3.02 -9.05
CA MET A 18 -10.98 -3.29 -8.19
C MET A 18 -10.13 -4.47 -8.67
N PHE A 19 -10.77 -5.57 -9.04
CA PHE A 19 -10.10 -6.82 -9.41
C PHE A 19 -10.10 -7.11 -10.92
N GLY A 20 -10.45 -6.17 -11.76
CA GLY A 20 -10.51 -6.30 -13.20
C GLY A 20 -9.27 -5.71 -13.89
N GLY A 21 -8.08 -6.20 -13.59
CA GLY A 21 -6.84 -5.64 -14.12
C GLY A 21 -6.78 -5.62 -15.65
N GLU A 22 -7.28 -6.64 -16.31
CA GLU A 22 -7.23 -6.79 -17.77
C GLU A 22 -8.04 -5.74 -18.55
N ILE A 23 -9.03 -5.12 -17.91
CA ILE A 23 -9.87 -4.09 -18.58
C ILE A 23 -9.38 -2.66 -18.32
N ARG A 24 -8.32 -2.51 -17.55
CA ARG A 24 -7.68 -1.23 -17.26
C ARG A 24 -6.34 -1.14 -17.97
N ALA A 25 -5.97 0.02 -18.47
CA ALA A 25 -4.69 0.24 -19.13
C ALA A 25 -3.70 0.97 -18.23
N GLY A 26 -2.41 0.69 -18.41
CA GLY A 26 -1.31 1.37 -17.71
C GLY A 26 -1.33 1.15 -16.21
N ASP A 27 -0.63 1.99 -15.47
CA ASP A 27 -0.45 1.91 -14.01
C ASP A 27 -1.65 2.44 -13.21
N ASN A 28 -2.67 2.92 -13.90
CA ASN A 28 -3.89 3.50 -13.33
C ASN A 28 -3.64 4.74 -12.45
N LEU A 29 -2.73 5.63 -12.86
CA LEU A 29 -2.54 6.90 -12.17
C LEU A 29 -3.85 7.71 -12.18
N PHE A 30 -4.24 8.29 -11.07
CA PHE A 30 -3.55 8.46 -9.78
C PHE A 30 -4.19 7.60 -8.67
N THR A 31 -4.50 6.36 -8.93
CA THR A 31 -4.97 5.44 -7.87
C THR A 31 -3.82 4.99 -6.98
N ALA A 32 -4.13 4.53 -5.78
CA ALA A 32 -3.17 4.03 -4.79
C ALA A 32 -1.94 4.96 -4.62
N SER A 33 -2.20 6.26 -4.52
CA SER A 33 -1.16 7.29 -4.52
C SER A 33 -1.29 8.25 -3.34
N VAL A 34 -0.17 8.83 -2.95
CA VAL A 34 -0.12 10.06 -2.15
C VAL A 34 -0.08 11.24 -3.10
N LEU A 35 -0.88 12.26 -2.84
CA LEU A 35 -0.89 13.52 -3.59
C LEU A 35 -0.67 14.70 -2.66
N ALA A 36 0.11 15.67 -3.14
CA ALA A 36 0.21 16.99 -2.54
C ALA A 36 -0.31 18.03 -3.54
N LEU A 37 -1.27 18.81 -3.12
CA LEU A 37 -1.81 19.91 -3.90
C LEU A 37 -1.52 21.25 -3.20
N ASP A 38 -1.31 22.24 -4.02
CA ASP A 38 -1.29 23.63 -3.58
C ASP A 38 -2.66 24.01 -3.01
N ILE A 39 -2.69 24.60 -1.83
CA ILE A 39 -3.94 24.86 -1.10
C ILE A 39 -4.76 26.00 -1.71
N GLU A 40 -4.11 26.93 -2.41
CA GLU A 40 -4.75 28.09 -3.02
C GLU A 40 -5.24 27.79 -4.43
N THR A 41 -4.41 27.09 -5.21
CA THR A 41 -4.68 26.86 -6.64
C THR A 41 -5.28 25.50 -6.94
N GLY A 42 -5.09 24.52 -6.05
CA GLY A 42 -5.44 23.12 -6.29
C GLY A 42 -4.50 22.40 -7.26
N GLU A 43 -3.44 23.06 -7.70
CA GLU A 43 -2.46 22.45 -8.59
C GLU A 43 -1.66 21.37 -7.88
N ARG A 44 -1.45 20.22 -8.58
CA ARG A 44 -0.65 19.15 -8.05
C ARG A 44 0.83 19.53 -8.02
N ARG A 45 1.42 19.55 -6.83
CA ARG A 45 2.84 19.82 -6.61
C ARG A 45 3.68 18.56 -6.79
N TRP A 46 3.24 17.46 -6.20
CA TRP A 46 3.86 16.14 -6.38
C TRP A 46 2.87 15.00 -6.15
N HIS A 47 3.27 13.81 -6.52
CA HIS A 47 2.56 12.56 -6.19
C HIS A 47 3.55 11.41 -6.11
N TYR A 48 3.15 10.36 -5.40
CA TYR A 48 3.85 9.08 -5.39
C TYR A 48 2.85 7.94 -5.38
N GLN A 49 2.96 7.01 -6.35
CA GLN A 49 2.09 5.84 -6.44
C GLN A 49 2.72 4.67 -5.70
N VAL A 50 2.09 4.17 -4.63
CA VAL A 50 2.61 3.08 -3.79
C VAL A 50 2.22 1.69 -4.29
N VAL A 51 1.20 1.60 -5.17
CA VAL A 51 0.81 0.37 -5.87
C VAL A 51 0.43 0.73 -7.30
N ARG A 52 1.13 0.11 -8.26
CA ARG A 52 0.83 0.27 -9.68
C ARG A 52 -0.14 -0.81 -10.13
N HIS A 53 -1.14 -0.43 -10.91
CA HIS A 53 -2.13 -1.33 -11.49
C HIS A 53 -2.70 -2.29 -10.43
N ASP A 54 -3.22 -1.72 -9.35
CA ASP A 54 -3.70 -2.45 -8.18
C ASP A 54 -4.84 -3.41 -8.54
N VAL A 55 -4.66 -4.69 -8.28
CA VAL A 55 -5.65 -5.77 -8.39
C VAL A 55 -5.86 -6.49 -7.04
N TRP A 56 -5.37 -5.90 -5.96
CA TRP A 56 -5.30 -6.51 -4.64
C TRP A 56 -6.03 -5.72 -3.56
N ASP A 57 -6.51 -4.51 -3.87
CA ASP A 57 -7.01 -3.57 -2.86
C ASP A 57 -5.89 -3.17 -1.86
N ALA A 58 -4.69 -2.92 -2.41
CA ALA A 58 -3.49 -2.65 -1.63
C ALA A 58 -3.18 -1.16 -1.46
N ASP A 59 -4.17 -0.32 -1.66
CA ASP A 59 -4.09 1.14 -1.57
C ASP A 59 -3.69 1.68 -0.19
N ILE A 60 -3.65 3.00 -0.06
CA ILE A 60 -3.44 3.70 1.21
C ILE A 60 -4.81 4.04 1.80
N ALA A 61 -5.30 3.21 2.70
CA ALA A 61 -6.61 3.40 3.32
C ALA A 61 -6.56 4.00 4.73
N THR A 62 -5.40 4.47 5.16
CA THR A 62 -5.19 5.18 6.43
C THR A 62 -5.01 6.67 6.17
N PRO A 63 -5.41 7.54 7.12
CA PRO A 63 -5.02 8.94 7.06
C PRO A 63 -3.49 9.09 7.03
N LEU A 64 -3.02 10.02 6.21
CA LEU A 64 -1.59 10.37 6.16
C LEU A 64 -1.17 11.06 7.47
N LEU A 65 0.05 10.76 7.91
CA LEU A 65 0.62 11.36 9.11
C LEU A 65 1.70 12.38 8.71
N LEU A 66 1.53 13.62 9.13
CA LEU A 66 2.57 14.64 9.03
C LEU A 66 3.34 14.71 10.34
N TYR A 67 4.67 14.70 10.25
CA TYR A 67 5.55 14.77 11.42
C TYR A 67 6.89 15.41 11.04
N ASP A 68 7.66 15.79 12.05
CA ASP A 68 9.02 16.27 11.84
C ASP A 68 10.00 15.14 12.11
N HIS A 69 10.72 14.74 11.07
CA HIS A 69 11.67 13.62 11.10
C HIS A 69 13.03 14.09 11.58
N ASP A 70 13.42 13.65 12.77
CA ASP A 70 14.76 13.90 13.29
C ASP A 70 15.77 12.98 12.60
N THR A 71 16.70 13.56 11.87
CA THR A 71 17.78 12.82 11.19
C THR A 71 19.01 12.64 12.05
N GLY A 72 19.02 13.18 13.28
CA GLY A 72 20.20 13.22 14.16
C GLY A 72 21.30 14.18 13.66
N ALA A 73 21.06 14.89 12.55
CA ALA A 73 22.01 15.82 11.96
C ALA A 73 21.27 17.03 11.36
N GLY A 74 21.33 18.16 12.05
CA GLY A 74 20.72 19.42 11.57
C GLY A 74 19.26 19.61 12.03
N ALA A 75 18.53 20.47 11.30
CA ALA A 75 17.12 20.68 11.60
C ALA A 75 16.27 19.46 11.18
N PRO A 76 15.19 19.17 11.92
CA PRO A 76 14.26 18.11 11.54
C PRO A 76 13.70 18.36 10.12
N ARG A 77 13.55 17.28 9.35
CA ARG A 77 12.92 17.34 8.03
C ARG A 77 11.42 17.25 8.15
N LYS A 78 10.71 18.07 7.40
CA LYS A 78 9.25 17.99 7.28
C LYS A 78 8.89 16.67 6.55
N ALA A 79 8.29 15.73 7.26
CA ALA A 79 8.03 14.38 6.76
C ALA A 79 6.54 14.05 6.68
N LEU A 80 6.23 13.11 5.79
CA LEU A 80 4.91 12.52 5.63
C LEU A 80 5.06 10.99 5.66
N ALA A 81 4.25 10.34 6.48
CA ALA A 81 4.15 8.89 6.51
C ALA A 81 2.84 8.41 5.88
N ALA A 82 2.94 7.40 5.01
CA ALA A 82 1.83 6.74 4.35
C ALA A 82 1.93 5.22 4.55
N MET A 83 0.89 4.60 5.09
CA MET A 83 0.85 3.17 5.33
C MET A 83 0.07 2.47 4.22
N ARG A 84 0.74 1.61 3.47
CA ARG A 84 0.10 0.74 2.47
C ARG A 84 -0.71 -0.37 3.16
N ALA A 85 -1.77 -0.86 2.54
CA ALA A 85 -2.69 -1.82 3.15
C ALA A 85 -2.06 -3.15 3.59
N ASP A 86 -0.89 -3.51 3.05
CA ASP A 86 -0.08 -4.65 3.48
C ASP A 86 0.80 -4.37 4.71
N GLY A 87 0.68 -3.19 5.32
CA GLY A 87 1.42 -2.81 6.51
C GLY A 87 2.84 -2.28 6.26
N VAL A 88 3.18 -1.98 5.03
CA VAL A 88 4.46 -1.36 4.66
C VAL A 88 4.36 0.15 4.75
N LEU A 89 5.28 0.76 5.49
CA LEU A 89 5.32 2.20 5.73
C LEU A 89 6.22 2.89 4.71
N PHE A 90 5.68 3.88 4.00
CA PHE A 90 6.41 4.78 3.14
C PHE A 90 6.61 6.13 3.84
N LEU A 91 7.82 6.65 3.77
CA LEU A 91 8.19 7.94 4.35
C LEU A 91 8.66 8.89 3.24
N PHE A 92 8.11 10.08 3.21
CA PHE A 92 8.39 11.08 2.19
C PHE A 92 8.80 12.42 2.83
N ASP A 93 9.68 13.13 2.15
CA ASP A 93 9.80 14.57 2.34
C ASP A 93 8.48 15.22 1.88
N ARG A 94 7.80 15.92 2.79
CA ARG A 94 6.44 16.39 2.48
C ARG A 94 6.39 17.63 1.58
N GLU A 95 7.53 18.30 1.40
CA GLU A 95 7.63 19.42 0.46
C GLU A 95 7.81 18.94 -0.98
N THR A 96 8.68 17.94 -1.18
CA THR A 96 9.11 17.48 -2.50
C THR A 96 8.48 16.19 -2.97
N GLY A 97 8.01 15.34 -2.03
CA GLY A 97 7.54 13.98 -2.31
C GLY A 97 8.66 12.96 -2.50
N GLU A 98 9.92 13.36 -2.28
CA GLU A 98 11.04 12.42 -2.35
C GLU A 98 10.98 11.40 -1.20
N PRO A 99 11.17 10.10 -1.47
CA PRO A 99 11.25 9.10 -0.43
C PRO A 99 12.42 9.37 0.53
N LEU A 100 12.16 9.29 1.84
CA LEU A 100 13.20 9.43 2.88
C LEU A 100 14.03 8.15 3.07
N THR A 101 13.51 7.02 2.58
CA THR A 101 14.23 5.75 2.49
C THR A 101 14.34 5.35 1.03
N PRO A 102 15.46 4.73 0.60
CA PRO A 102 15.58 4.24 -0.76
C PRO A 102 14.41 3.30 -1.12
N ILE A 103 13.92 3.39 -2.35
CA ILE A 103 12.88 2.49 -2.86
C ILE A 103 13.52 1.53 -3.86
N GLU A 104 13.22 0.26 -3.72
CA GLU A 104 13.55 -0.77 -4.71
C GLU A 104 12.30 -1.28 -5.42
N GLU A 105 12.47 -1.65 -6.67
CA GLU A 105 11.45 -2.33 -7.47
C GLU A 105 11.58 -3.83 -7.27
N ARG A 106 10.53 -4.48 -6.79
CA ARG A 106 10.48 -5.94 -6.63
C ARG A 106 9.52 -6.55 -7.63
N ASP A 107 9.98 -7.59 -8.31
CA ASP A 107 9.12 -8.39 -9.19
C ASP A 107 7.94 -8.97 -8.40
N VAL A 108 6.77 -9.00 -9.03
CA VAL A 108 5.56 -9.58 -8.44
C VAL A 108 5.00 -10.67 -9.34
N PRO A 109 4.34 -11.70 -8.75
CA PRO A 109 3.72 -12.75 -9.53
C PRO A 109 2.75 -12.22 -10.57
N GLN A 110 2.76 -12.82 -11.76
CA GLN A 110 1.90 -12.46 -12.87
C GLN A 110 0.85 -13.55 -13.10
N ASP A 111 -0.30 -13.16 -13.62
CA ASP A 111 -1.38 -14.04 -14.01
C ASP A 111 -1.73 -13.85 -15.50
N ALA A 112 -2.10 -14.91 -16.18
CA ALA A 112 -2.39 -14.86 -17.61
C ALA A 112 -3.63 -14.03 -17.95
N TYR A 113 -4.55 -13.87 -17.01
CA TYR A 113 -5.84 -13.19 -17.19
C TYR A 113 -5.85 -11.80 -16.54
N GLN A 114 -5.17 -11.63 -15.42
CA GLN A 114 -5.12 -10.35 -14.73
C GLN A 114 -3.81 -9.63 -15.01
N ARG A 115 -3.90 -8.54 -15.74
CA ARG A 115 -2.74 -7.66 -15.87
C ARG A 115 -2.51 -6.90 -14.58
N THR A 116 -1.26 -6.83 -14.20
CA THR A 116 -0.75 -5.89 -13.20
C THR A 116 0.61 -5.38 -13.63
N ALA A 117 1.16 -4.39 -12.96
CA ALA A 117 2.55 -3.99 -13.18
C ALA A 117 3.48 -5.16 -12.83
N THR A 118 4.57 -5.31 -13.55
CA THR A 118 5.54 -6.41 -13.34
C THR A 118 6.31 -6.27 -12.04
N THR A 119 6.48 -5.04 -11.56
CA THR A 119 7.15 -4.71 -10.31
C THR A 119 6.27 -3.82 -9.43
N GLN A 120 6.56 -3.81 -8.14
CA GLN A 120 5.98 -2.90 -7.18
C GLN A 120 7.07 -2.23 -6.34
N PRO A 121 6.86 -0.97 -5.87
CA PRO A 121 7.82 -0.27 -5.04
C PRO A 121 7.83 -0.79 -3.61
N PHE A 122 9.02 -0.97 -3.04
CA PHE A 122 9.24 -1.33 -1.64
C PHE A 122 10.33 -0.46 -1.02
N PRO A 123 10.08 0.16 0.14
CA PRO A 123 11.12 0.85 0.88
C PRO A 123 12.18 -0.14 1.40
N VAL A 124 13.45 0.17 1.18
CA VAL A 124 14.57 -0.68 1.60
C VAL A 124 14.71 -0.64 3.12
N GLY A 125 14.82 -1.82 3.75
CA GLY A 125 14.98 -1.95 5.19
C GLY A 125 13.72 -1.69 6.00
N VAL A 126 12.56 -1.52 5.34
CA VAL A 126 11.26 -1.40 6.00
C VAL A 126 10.51 -2.71 5.89
N GLU A 127 10.17 -3.29 7.03
CA GLU A 127 9.33 -4.49 7.12
C GLU A 127 7.86 -4.09 7.32
N SER A 128 6.96 -5.01 6.95
CA SER A 128 5.54 -4.86 7.28
C SER A 128 5.33 -4.92 8.80
N ILE A 129 4.42 -4.09 9.32
CA ILE A 129 3.97 -4.22 10.72
C ILE A 129 3.08 -5.44 10.96
N LEU A 130 2.71 -6.16 9.89
CA LEU A 130 1.90 -7.38 9.95
C LEU A 130 2.80 -8.61 10.10
N PRO A 131 2.30 -9.70 10.71
CA PRO A 131 3.05 -10.95 10.77
C PRO A 131 3.43 -11.44 9.38
N ASP A 132 4.66 -11.91 9.25
CA ASP A 132 5.17 -12.51 8.02
C ASP A 132 4.52 -13.87 7.69
N CYS A 133 4.94 -14.47 6.59
CA CYS A 133 4.40 -15.74 6.14
C CYS A 133 4.70 -16.90 7.10
N SER A 134 5.78 -16.84 7.86
CA SER A 134 6.15 -17.89 8.82
C SER A 134 5.10 -18.04 9.92
N TYR A 135 4.55 -16.93 10.39
CA TYR A 135 3.46 -16.93 11.36
C TYR A 135 2.22 -17.68 10.87
N TRP A 136 1.95 -17.69 9.55
CA TRP A 136 0.75 -18.29 8.98
C TRP A 136 0.92 -19.77 8.59
N ARG A 137 2.15 -20.26 8.46
CA ARG A 137 2.48 -21.58 7.92
C ARG A 137 1.69 -22.72 8.58
N ASP A 138 1.58 -22.67 9.90
CA ASP A 138 0.89 -23.70 10.68
C ASP A 138 -0.55 -23.31 11.06
N ARG A 139 -1.04 -22.18 10.53
CA ARG A 139 -2.36 -21.62 10.84
C ARG A 139 -3.36 -21.68 9.69
N VAL A 140 -2.89 -22.02 8.51
CA VAL A 140 -3.76 -22.27 7.34
C VAL A 140 -4.13 -23.73 7.33
N PRO A 141 -5.43 -24.07 7.54
CA PRO A 141 -5.85 -25.48 7.63
C PRO A 141 -5.94 -26.13 6.26
N PRO A 142 -5.71 -27.46 6.16
CA PRO A 142 -6.03 -28.21 4.95
C PRO A 142 -7.52 -28.05 4.56
N PRO A 143 -7.88 -28.10 3.28
CA PRO A 143 -7.02 -28.37 2.11
C PRO A 143 -6.33 -27.14 1.51
N PHE A 144 -6.32 -26.00 2.21
CA PHE A 144 -5.79 -24.76 1.66
C PHE A 144 -4.26 -24.74 1.72
N GLU A 145 -3.67 -24.15 0.69
CA GLU A 145 -2.23 -23.91 0.59
C GLU A 145 -1.92 -22.43 0.81
N LEU A 146 -0.87 -22.16 1.57
CA LEU A 146 -0.41 -20.81 1.84
C LEU A 146 0.53 -20.33 0.75
N ASN A 147 0.19 -19.24 0.09
CA ASN A 147 1.08 -18.54 -0.81
C ASN A 147 1.78 -17.39 -0.06
N CYS A 148 3.10 -17.44 -0.01
CA CYS A 148 3.94 -16.44 0.64
C CYS A 148 4.46 -15.35 -0.32
N SER A 149 4.14 -15.45 -1.60
CA SER A 149 4.50 -14.42 -2.57
C SER A 149 3.52 -13.25 -2.43
N GLY A 150 3.98 -12.17 -1.83
CA GLY A 150 3.21 -10.92 -1.76
C GLY A 150 2.80 -10.46 -3.18
N PHE A 151 1.67 -9.77 -3.27
CA PHE A 151 1.14 -9.31 -4.56
C PHE A 151 0.83 -10.44 -5.57
N THR A 152 0.50 -11.64 -5.10
CA THR A 152 -0.05 -12.67 -5.99
C THR A 152 -1.46 -12.24 -6.45
N PRO A 153 -1.71 -12.10 -7.77
CA PRO A 153 -3.04 -11.79 -8.26
C PRO A 153 -4.05 -12.89 -7.90
N PRO A 154 -5.30 -12.55 -7.62
CA PRO A 154 -6.36 -13.56 -7.46
C PRO A 154 -6.53 -14.37 -8.75
N MET A 155 -6.26 -15.65 -8.69
CA MET A 155 -6.24 -16.56 -9.85
C MET A 155 -7.66 -16.88 -10.34
N VAL A 156 -7.82 -17.04 -11.66
CA VAL A 156 -9.11 -17.41 -12.25
C VAL A 156 -9.47 -18.85 -11.89
N ASN A 157 -10.67 -19.02 -11.33
CA ASN A 157 -11.19 -20.31 -10.86
C ASN A 157 -10.37 -21.04 -9.78
N GLU A 158 -9.38 -20.38 -9.23
CA GLU A 158 -8.57 -20.92 -8.14
C GLU A 158 -8.72 -20.08 -6.87
N HIS A 159 -8.59 -20.73 -5.72
CA HIS A 159 -8.53 -20.06 -4.44
C HIS A 159 -7.09 -19.68 -4.12
N THR A 160 -6.84 -18.39 -3.93
CA THR A 160 -5.54 -17.90 -3.53
C THR A 160 -5.58 -17.50 -2.06
N ILE A 161 -4.72 -18.08 -1.24
CA ILE A 161 -4.51 -17.66 0.14
C ILE A 161 -3.14 -17.01 0.22
N VAL A 162 -3.11 -15.75 0.55
CA VAL A 162 -1.89 -14.93 0.58
C VAL A 162 -1.64 -14.36 1.97
N ALA A 163 -0.41 -14.43 2.42
CA ALA A 163 0.06 -13.80 3.65
C ALA A 163 1.53 -13.35 3.53
N PRO A 164 1.92 -12.21 4.09
CA PRO A 164 1.06 -11.13 4.59
C PRO A 164 0.42 -10.38 3.43
N GLY A 165 -0.66 -9.70 3.65
CA GLY A 165 -1.12 -8.71 2.74
C GLY A 165 -2.45 -8.97 2.06
N VAL A 166 -2.47 -8.80 0.82
CA VAL A 166 -3.61 -8.65 -0.08
C VAL A 166 -4.10 -10.00 -0.67
N PRO A 167 -5.38 -10.21 -1.01
CA PRO A 167 -6.34 -9.15 -1.36
C PRO A 167 -7.30 -8.71 -0.24
N ILE A 168 -7.02 -8.91 0.99
CA ILE A 168 -7.84 -8.34 2.07
C ILE A 168 -7.01 -7.29 2.81
N PRO A 169 -7.43 -6.03 2.76
CA PRO A 169 -6.71 -4.95 3.42
C PRO A 169 -6.64 -5.19 4.93
N ARG A 170 -5.45 -5.03 5.49
CA ARG A 170 -5.16 -5.35 6.88
C ARG A 170 -4.82 -4.15 7.73
N VAL A 171 -4.35 -3.09 7.07
CA VAL A 171 -4.18 -1.78 7.68
C VAL A 171 -5.17 -0.84 7.03
N ARG A 172 -6.25 -0.50 7.73
CA ARG A 172 -7.30 0.37 7.21
C ARG A 172 -7.86 1.28 8.28
N VAL A 173 -8.25 2.48 7.87
CA VAL A 173 -8.99 3.54 8.57
C VAL A 173 -8.41 4.03 9.89
N THR A 174 -7.58 3.27 10.57
CA THR A 174 -7.01 3.69 11.84
C THR A 174 -5.90 4.70 11.60
N PRO A 175 -5.98 5.92 12.14
CA PRO A 175 -4.92 6.91 12.00
C PRO A 175 -3.64 6.43 12.68
N MET A 176 -2.50 6.80 12.09
CA MET A 176 -1.20 6.69 12.72
C MET A 176 -0.98 7.86 13.67
N SER A 177 -0.08 7.69 14.63
CA SER A 177 0.39 8.77 15.50
C SER A 177 1.91 8.73 15.62
N PHE A 178 2.51 9.90 15.83
CA PHE A 178 3.95 10.06 16.07
C PHE A 178 4.18 10.60 17.49
N SER A 179 5.18 10.05 18.16
CA SER A 179 5.64 10.57 19.45
C SER A 179 7.01 11.23 19.27
N PRO A 180 7.11 12.54 19.45
CA PRO A 180 8.41 13.22 19.38
C PRO A 180 9.37 12.79 20.49
N ASP A 181 8.85 12.37 21.64
CA ASP A 181 9.69 11.95 22.78
C ASP A 181 10.40 10.62 22.53
N THR A 182 9.77 9.72 21.76
CA THR A 182 10.33 8.39 21.46
C THR A 182 10.86 8.27 20.04
N GLY A 183 10.48 9.17 19.15
CA GLY A 183 10.77 9.11 17.71
C GLY A 183 10.01 8.00 16.98
N TYR A 184 9.00 7.38 17.59
CA TYR A 184 8.26 6.27 17.00
C TYR A 184 6.94 6.69 16.35
N ILE A 185 6.63 6.02 15.23
CA ILE A 185 5.30 6.04 14.62
C ILE A 185 4.54 4.81 15.10
N TYR A 186 3.34 5.03 15.61
CA TYR A 186 2.42 3.98 16.07
C TYR A 186 1.34 3.78 15.03
N ALA A 187 1.14 2.53 14.62
CA ALA A 187 0.10 2.14 13.66
C ALA A 187 -0.59 0.86 14.11
N GLN A 188 -1.81 0.64 13.64
CA GLN A 188 -2.57 -0.57 13.92
C GLN A 188 -2.82 -1.37 12.65
N GLY A 189 -2.64 -2.68 12.74
CA GLY A 189 -2.97 -3.63 11.69
C GLY A 189 -3.73 -4.84 12.21
N ARG A 190 -4.39 -5.57 11.31
CA ARG A 190 -5.09 -6.83 11.62
C ARG A 190 -4.32 -8.00 11.07
N ALA A 191 -3.98 -8.94 11.94
CA ALA A 191 -3.36 -10.21 11.55
C ALA A 191 -4.42 -11.18 11.04
N VAL A 192 -4.67 -11.18 9.73
CA VAL A 192 -5.64 -12.07 9.06
C VAL A 192 -5.04 -12.61 7.76
N VAL A 193 -5.50 -13.74 7.31
CA VAL A 193 -5.30 -14.24 5.94
C VAL A 193 -6.60 -14.10 5.16
N GLY A 194 -6.49 -13.92 3.88
CA GLY A 194 -7.61 -13.82 2.97
C GLY A 194 -7.59 -14.94 1.94
N ARG A 195 -8.78 -15.33 1.52
CA ARG A 195 -8.97 -16.21 0.38
C ARG A 195 -9.71 -15.45 -0.71
N ALA A 196 -9.12 -15.39 -1.88
CA ALA A 196 -9.74 -14.76 -3.04
C ALA A 196 -9.88 -15.79 -4.17
N ARG A 197 -10.95 -15.65 -4.93
CA ARG A 197 -11.17 -16.40 -6.17
C ARG A 197 -11.76 -15.45 -7.20
N ARG A 198 -11.19 -15.45 -8.39
CA ARG A 198 -11.75 -14.75 -9.52
C ARG A 198 -12.58 -15.72 -10.39
N PHE A 199 -13.75 -15.26 -10.84
CA PHE A 199 -14.49 -15.92 -11.90
C PHE A 199 -14.06 -15.35 -13.26
N GLN A 200 -14.39 -16.04 -14.36
CA GLN A 200 -14.01 -15.57 -15.70
C GLN A 200 -14.64 -14.21 -16.07
N ASP A 201 -15.81 -13.90 -15.49
CA ASP A 201 -16.41 -12.57 -15.64
C ASP A 201 -15.67 -11.58 -14.72
N PRO A 202 -15.04 -10.53 -15.25
CA PRO A 202 -14.24 -9.57 -14.48
C PRO A 202 -15.06 -8.76 -13.48
N PHE A 203 -16.37 -8.80 -13.56
CA PHE A 203 -17.27 -8.11 -12.61
C PHE A 203 -17.78 -9.00 -11.48
N HIS A 204 -17.46 -10.30 -11.51
CA HIS A 204 -17.86 -11.24 -10.45
C HIS A 204 -16.67 -11.66 -9.61
N TRP A 205 -16.67 -11.20 -8.35
CA TRP A 205 -15.66 -11.51 -7.34
C TRP A 205 -16.28 -12.07 -6.09
N ARG A 206 -15.57 -12.98 -5.47
CA ARG A 206 -15.91 -13.48 -4.14
C ARG A 206 -14.68 -13.43 -3.25
N LEU A 207 -14.83 -12.74 -2.13
CA LEU A 207 -13.91 -12.77 -1.00
C LEU A 207 -14.59 -13.60 0.10
N ASP A 208 -13.95 -14.64 0.57
CA ASP A 208 -14.43 -15.49 1.65
C ASP A 208 -13.57 -15.30 2.92
#